data_3446283ddcb29892aae04148d4204c6c
#
_entry.id   3446283ddcb29892aae04148d4204c6c
#
_cell.length_a   1.000
_cell.length_b   1.000
_cell.length_c   1.000
_cell.angle_alpha   90.00
_cell.angle_beta   90.00
_cell.angle_gamma   90.00
#
_symmetry.space_group_name_H-M   'P 1'
#
loop_
_entity.id
_entity.type
_entity.pdbx_description
1 polymer ?
#
loop_
_entity_poly.entity_id
_entity_poly.type
_entity_poly.pdbx_seq_one_letter_code
_entity_poly.pdbx_strand_id
1 'polypeptide(L)'
;MNGFDLISIRDLTNDDILTLFEHANEFSTLTRRRLELARDAVMAALFYEPSTRTRMSFEAAMLRLGGQVISMADPHASSVAKGETLADTVRIVDSYADIIVLRHPREGSAKVAADFACVPVINGGDGTREHPTQTLLDLYTIVREKGRLDGITVALCGDLKHGRTVHSLAQALARFGARMLCVAPHGLELPEPFRTSLAYLYGAEIDHYESLESAPLDECDALYVTRIQKERFTDPAEFERVRSTYQVSRQTLERVRPDTIVLHPLPRVDELDFSLDGDPRAAYFRQAAYGVPVRMALVTVLLGLRSLPDEKRGASEEERRWDLLQPATFTCANPRCITTAEPGIPPAAQQRDDGALRCAYCEAIQEAPCPVS
;
A
#
# COMPACT_ATOMS: atom_id res chain seq x y z
N MET A 1 -10.79 19.05 -15.08
CA MET A 1 -10.03 17.79 -15.20
C MET A 1 -10.59 16.86 -14.16
N ASN A 2 -11.21 15.75 -14.53
CA ASN A 2 -11.76 14.79 -13.55
C ASN A 2 -10.68 13.76 -13.22
N GLY A 3 -9.62 14.21 -12.55
CA GLY A 3 -8.67 13.29 -11.94
C GLY A 3 -9.33 12.60 -10.74
N PHE A 4 -9.00 11.34 -10.49
CA PHE A 4 -9.36 10.64 -9.27
C PHE A 4 -8.12 10.57 -8.36
N ASP A 5 -8.33 10.29 -7.08
CA ASP A 5 -7.26 10.07 -6.11
C ASP A 5 -6.91 8.58 -6.03
N LEU A 6 -5.66 8.25 -5.70
CA LEU A 6 -5.28 6.89 -5.32
C LEU A 6 -4.96 6.82 -3.83
N ILE A 7 -5.96 6.61 -3.02
CA ILE A 7 -5.85 6.54 -1.55
C ILE A 7 -5.74 5.09 -1.07
N SER A 8 -6.48 4.19 -1.72
CA SER A 8 -6.54 2.75 -1.46
C SER A 8 -6.35 1.96 -2.75
N ILE A 9 -5.92 0.70 -2.65
CA ILE A 9 -5.93 -0.21 -3.81
C ILE A 9 -7.36 -0.48 -4.32
N ARG A 10 -8.37 -0.21 -3.51
CA ARG A 10 -9.79 -0.33 -3.85
C ARG A 10 -10.29 0.74 -4.83
N ASP A 11 -9.56 1.85 -4.96
CA ASP A 11 -9.90 2.93 -5.89
C ASP A 11 -9.71 2.52 -7.35
N LEU A 12 -9.07 1.38 -7.59
CA LEU A 12 -8.84 0.79 -8.91
C LEU A 12 -9.60 -0.53 -9.06
N THR A 13 -10.27 -0.74 -10.19
CA THR A 13 -10.80 -2.04 -10.59
C THR A 13 -9.66 -2.98 -11.03
N ASN A 14 -9.97 -4.27 -11.23
CA ASN A 14 -8.97 -5.21 -11.77
C ASN A 14 -8.54 -4.81 -13.19
N ASP A 15 -9.48 -4.35 -14.02
CA ASP A 15 -9.20 -3.90 -15.39
C ASP A 15 -8.35 -2.62 -15.38
N ASP A 16 -8.57 -1.69 -14.45
CA ASP A 16 -7.72 -0.51 -14.27
C ASP A 16 -6.28 -0.93 -13.92
N ILE A 17 -6.11 -1.88 -13.00
CA ILE A 17 -4.80 -2.39 -12.61
C ILE A 17 -4.08 -3.03 -13.81
N LEU A 18 -4.77 -3.87 -14.59
CA LEU A 18 -4.19 -4.52 -15.76
C LEU A 18 -3.81 -3.51 -16.84
N THR A 19 -4.67 -2.52 -17.11
CA THR A 19 -4.38 -1.44 -18.07
C THR A 19 -3.19 -0.58 -17.60
N LEU A 20 -3.11 -0.28 -16.29
CA LEU A 20 -1.98 0.43 -15.74
C LEU A 20 -0.67 -0.37 -15.91
N PHE A 21 -0.74 -1.72 -15.88
CA PHE A 21 0.42 -2.58 -16.16
C PHE A 21 0.81 -2.57 -17.65
N GLU A 22 -0.14 -2.46 -18.56
CA GLU A 22 0.16 -2.27 -19.98
C GLU A 22 0.93 -0.95 -20.20
N HIS A 23 0.47 0.14 -19.60
CA HIS A 23 1.19 1.42 -19.64
C HIS A 23 2.58 1.31 -18.99
N ALA A 24 2.71 0.61 -17.87
CA ALA A 24 4.00 0.39 -17.23
C ALA A 24 4.96 -0.45 -18.10
N ASN A 25 4.44 -1.43 -18.85
CA ASN A 25 5.25 -2.20 -19.81
C ASN A 25 5.88 -1.31 -20.87
N GLU A 26 5.10 -0.39 -21.45
CA GLU A 26 5.65 0.58 -22.42
C GLU A 26 6.77 1.42 -21.78
N PHE A 27 6.55 1.96 -20.58
CA PHE A 27 7.57 2.75 -19.90
C PHE A 27 8.79 1.91 -19.49
N SER A 28 8.64 0.63 -19.20
CA SER A 28 9.75 -0.26 -18.86
C SER A 28 10.76 -0.41 -19.98
N THR A 29 10.34 -0.30 -21.23
CA THR A 29 11.23 -0.31 -22.40
C THR A 29 11.97 1.01 -22.62
N LEU A 30 11.45 2.12 -22.05
CA LEU A 30 11.94 3.48 -22.21
C LEU A 30 12.72 4.00 -21.01
N THR A 31 13.05 3.15 -20.06
CA THR A 31 13.44 3.47 -18.67
C THR A 31 14.60 4.42 -18.47
N ARG A 32 15.40 4.75 -19.47
CA ARG A 32 16.53 5.69 -19.35
C ARG A 32 16.39 6.93 -20.21
N ARG A 33 15.28 7.10 -20.93
CA ARG A 33 15.00 8.27 -21.74
C ARG A 33 14.11 9.24 -20.95
N ARG A 34 14.36 10.52 -21.09
CA ARG A 34 13.42 11.57 -20.67
C ARG A 34 12.36 11.68 -21.76
N LEU A 35 11.11 11.63 -21.33
CA LEU A 35 9.94 11.86 -22.18
C LEU A 35 9.49 13.32 -22.03
N GLU A 36 8.54 13.76 -22.84
CA GLU A 36 7.95 15.10 -22.75
C GLU A 36 6.44 15.03 -22.43
N LEU A 37 5.98 13.88 -21.86
CA LEU A 37 4.56 13.65 -21.60
C LEU A 37 3.98 14.57 -20.52
N ALA A 38 4.75 14.85 -19.46
CA ALA A 38 4.34 15.69 -18.35
C ALA A 38 5.16 16.98 -18.26
N ARG A 39 5.59 17.54 -19.42
CA ARG A 39 6.54 18.66 -19.53
C ARG A 39 6.16 19.87 -18.68
N ASP A 40 4.88 20.21 -18.65
CA ASP A 40 4.37 21.41 -17.98
C ASP A 40 3.80 21.12 -16.59
N ALA A 41 3.90 19.87 -16.12
CA ALA A 41 3.34 19.44 -14.84
C ALA A 41 4.37 19.44 -13.71
N VAL A 42 3.91 19.82 -12.52
CA VAL A 42 4.66 19.83 -11.27
C VAL A 42 4.08 18.80 -10.31
N MET A 43 4.90 17.91 -9.78
CA MET A 43 4.52 16.98 -8.71
C MET A 43 5.05 17.48 -7.37
N ALA A 44 4.16 17.59 -6.37
CA ALA A 44 4.55 17.78 -4.99
C ALA A 44 4.76 16.44 -4.29
N ALA A 45 5.95 16.23 -3.71
CA ALA A 45 6.30 15.05 -2.94
C ALA A 45 6.40 15.40 -1.45
N LEU A 46 5.32 15.14 -0.69
CA LEU A 46 5.19 15.46 0.72
C LEU A 46 5.46 14.23 1.59
N PHE A 47 6.64 14.15 2.18
CA PHE A 47 7.08 13.00 2.96
C PHE A 47 7.29 13.38 4.43
N TYR A 48 6.30 13.07 5.26
CA TYR A 48 6.30 13.33 6.72
C TYR A 48 7.00 12.21 7.52
N GLU A 49 7.34 11.10 6.87
CA GLU A 49 8.19 10.05 7.45
C GLU A 49 9.30 9.64 6.47
N PRO A 50 10.46 9.18 6.97
CA PRO A 50 11.58 8.78 6.13
C PRO A 50 11.19 7.68 5.13
N SER A 51 11.44 7.92 3.85
CA SER A 51 11.19 6.93 2.79
C SER A 51 12.05 7.20 1.56
N THR A 52 13.25 6.67 1.53
CA THR A 52 14.18 6.88 0.42
C THR A 52 13.65 6.30 -0.89
N ARG A 53 13.24 5.03 -0.90
CA ARG A 53 12.82 4.34 -2.13
C ARG A 53 11.54 4.92 -2.73
N THR A 54 10.49 5.07 -1.92
CA THR A 54 9.20 5.58 -2.42
C THR A 54 9.37 6.99 -2.98
N ARG A 55 10.01 7.89 -2.22
CA ARG A 55 10.25 9.27 -2.66
C ARG A 55 11.05 9.32 -3.95
N MET A 56 12.27 8.76 -3.95
CA MET A 56 13.16 8.81 -5.11
C MET A 56 12.56 8.17 -6.36
N SER A 57 11.75 7.12 -6.22
CA SER A 57 11.12 6.48 -7.37
C SER A 57 9.96 7.30 -7.95
N PHE A 58 9.20 8.05 -7.14
CA PHE A 58 8.23 9.02 -7.65
C PHE A 58 8.92 10.21 -8.31
N GLU A 59 9.94 10.77 -7.65
CA GLU A 59 10.75 11.85 -8.23
C GLU A 59 11.35 11.41 -9.57
N ALA A 60 11.95 10.22 -9.63
CA ALA A 60 12.50 9.68 -10.86
C ALA A 60 11.43 9.44 -11.93
N ALA A 61 10.24 8.96 -11.56
CA ALA A 61 9.13 8.77 -12.49
C ALA A 61 8.69 10.10 -13.11
N MET A 62 8.45 11.12 -12.31
CA MET A 62 8.02 12.44 -12.78
C MET A 62 9.09 13.09 -13.68
N LEU A 63 10.36 13.07 -13.25
CA LEU A 63 11.47 13.61 -14.05
C LEU A 63 11.65 12.88 -15.39
N ARG A 64 11.41 11.57 -15.44
CA ARG A 64 11.46 10.78 -16.70
C ARG A 64 10.28 11.08 -17.62
N LEU A 65 9.13 11.44 -17.07
CA LEU A 65 7.98 11.91 -17.84
C LEU A 65 8.17 13.33 -18.40
N GLY A 66 9.23 14.02 -18.02
CA GLY A 66 9.55 15.38 -18.47
C GLY A 66 9.06 16.47 -17.51
N GLY A 67 8.32 16.10 -16.46
CA GLY A 67 7.79 17.02 -15.46
C GLY A 67 8.82 17.51 -14.45
N GLN A 68 8.35 18.27 -13.48
CA GLN A 68 9.14 18.84 -12.40
C GLN A 68 8.68 18.32 -11.04
N VAL A 69 9.53 18.46 -10.02
CA VAL A 69 9.23 18.01 -8.67
C VAL A 69 9.58 19.10 -7.67
N ILE A 70 8.63 19.37 -6.76
CA ILE A 70 8.88 20.09 -5.51
C ILE A 70 8.76 19.08 -4.36
N SER A 71 9.73 19.05 -3.45
CA SER A 71 9.80 17.97 -2.46
C SER A 71 10.00 18.51 -1.06
N MET A 72 9.19 18.03 -0.11
CA MET A 72 9.37 18.20 1.32
C MET A 72 9.79 16.84 1.91
N ALA A 73 11.06 16.74 2.27
CA ALA A 73 11.67 15.49 2.77
C ALA A 73 11.82 15.44 4.29
N ASP A 74 11.75 16.58 4.94
CA ASP A 74 11.87 16.73 6.38
C ASP A 74 10.78 17.69 6.89
N PRO A 75 9.75 17.19 7.56
CA PRO A 75 8.70 18.01 8.14
C PRO A 75 9.23 18.94 9.24
N HIS A 76 10.31 18.57 9.94
CA HIS A 76 10.92 19.41 10.99
C HIS A 76 11.62 20.64 10.44
N ALA A 77 11.97 20.65 9.16
CA ALA A 77 12.54 21.80 8.45
C ALA A 77 11.48 22.68 7.75
N SER A 78 10.18 22.39 7.97
CA SER A 78 9.05 23.08 7.31
C SER A 78 8.14 23.83 8.29
N SER A 79 7.07 24.44 7.77
CA SER A 79 6.01 25.10 8.56
C SER A 79 5.31 24.15 9.53
N VAL A 80 5.33 22.86 9.27
CA VAL A 80 4.80 21.79 10.15
C VAL A 80 5.42 21.87 11.54
N ALA A 81 6.73 22.18 11.62
CA ALA A 81 7.40 22.37 12.90
C ALA A 81 6.85 23.56 13.73
N LYS A 82 6.10 24.48 13.09
CA LYS A 82 5.43 25.61 13.74
C LYS A 82 3.96 25.32 14.06
N GLY A 83 3.48 24.10 13.79
CA GLY A 83 2.10 23.68 14.06
C GLY A 83 1.13 23.86 12.87
N GLU A 84 1.64 24.03 11.63
CA GLU A 84 0.79 24.03 10.44
C GLU A 84 0.12 22.65 10.27
N THR A 85 -1.19 22.65 10.04
CA THR A 85 -1.95 21.40 9.85
C THR A 85 -1.71 20.80 8.46
N LEU A 86 -1.95 19.48 8.31
CA LEU A 86 -1.90 18.83 7.01
C LEU A 86 -2.88 19.46 6.02
N ALA A 87 -4.08 19.79 6.48
CA ALA A 87 -5.12 20.42 5.66
C ALA A 87 -4.66 21.78 5.10
N ASP A 88 -3.99 22.60 5.90
CA ASP A 88 -3.48 23.91 5.45
C ASP A 88 -2.28 23.74 4.51
N THR A 89 -1.35 22.85 4.84
CA THR A 89 -0.23 22.52 3.95
C THR A 89 -0.73 22.07 2.57
N VAL A 90 -1.73 21.16 2.54
CA VAL A 90 -2.28 20.64 1.28
C VAL A 90 -2.95 21.73 0.46
N ARG A 91 -3.77 22.62 1.05
CA ARG A 91 -4.40 23.74 0.35
C ARG A 91 -3.39 24.69 -0.30
N ILE A 92 -2.26 24.93 0.37
CA ILE A 92 -1.20 25.77 -0.19
C ILE A 92 -0.48 25.05 -1.32
N VAL A 93 -0.10 23.78 -1.11
CA VAL A 93 0.62 22.97 -2.11
C VAL A 93 -0.25 22.71 -3.35
N ASP A 94 -1.56 22.58 -3.20
CA ASP A 94 -2.54 22.48 -4.28
C ASP A 94 -2.42 23.63 -5.30
N SER A 95 -2.04 24.82 -4.84
CA SER A 95 -1.81 25.98 -5.72
C SER A 95 -0.45 25.96 -6.44
N TYR A 96 0.45 25.02 -6.11
CA TYR A 96 1.81 24.94 -6.64
C TYR A 96 2.06 23.72 -7.52
N ALA A 97 1.20 22.72 -7.43
CA ALA A 97 1.40 21.41 -8.08
C ALA A 97 0.15 20.94 -8.82
N ASP A 98 0.35 20.06 -9.79
CA ASP A 98 -0.70 19.41 -10.58
C ASP A 98 -1.05 18.02 -10.03
N ILE A 99 -0.23 17.48 -9.13
CA ILE A 99 -0.40 16.20 -8.47
C ILE A 99 0.38 16.16 -7.16
N ILE A 100 -0.19 15.54 -6.12
CA ILE A 100 0.44 15.43 -4.80
C ILE A 100 0.71 13.96 -4.47
N VAL A 101 1.93 13.63 -4.05
CA VAL A 101 2.27 12.34 -3.44
C VAL A 101 2.48 12.57 -1.95
N LEU A 102 1.62 11.96 -1.13
CA LEU A 102 1.70 12.11 0.32
C LEU A 102 2.14 10.80 0.98
N ARG A 103 3.13 10.89 1.87
CA ARG A 103 3.47 9.85 2.84
C ARG A 103 3.48 10.41 4.24
N HIS A 104 2.68 9.82 5.14
CA HIS A 104 2.44 10.38 6.47
C HIS A 104 2.38 9.29 7.55
N PRO A 105 2.85 9.52 8.80
CA PRO A 105 2.81 8.54 9.88
C PRO A 105 1.42 8.31 10.47
N ARG A 106 0.44 9.19 10.22
CA ARG A 106 -0.94 9.06 10.71
C ARG A 106 -1.84 8.38 9.72
N GLU A 107 -2.69 7.47 10.20
CA GLU A 107 -3.68 6.76 9.40
C GLU A 107 -4.81 7.71 8.97
N GLY A 108 -5.23 7.62 7.70
CA GLY A 108 -6.25 8.47 7.11
C GLY A 108 -5.75 9.82 6.57
N SER A 109 -4.46 10.12 6.69
CA SER A 109 -3.89 11.38 6.20
C SER A 109 -4.04 11.56 4.70
N ALA A 110 -3.90 10.48 3.93
CA ALA A 110 -4.05 10.55 2.47
C ALA A 110 -5.49 10.91 2.08
N LYS A 111 -6.50 10.41 2.81
CA LYS A 111 -7.90 10.78 2.62
C LYS A 111 -8.15 12.24 2.98
N VAL A 112 -7.58 12.72 4.10
CA VAL A 112 -7.64 14.15 4.45
C VAL A 112 -7.02 14.99 3.34
N ALA A 113 -5.86 14.61 2.82
CA ALA A 113 -5.24 15.36 1.73
C ALA A 113 -6.13 15.42 0.48
N ALA A 114 -6.77 14.30 0.11
CA ALA A 114 -7.70 14.25 -1.00
C ALA A 114 -8.96 15.13 -0.79
N ASP A 115 -9.46 15.23 0.45
CA ASP A 115 -10.61 16.07 0.76
C ASP A 115 -10.31 17.59 0.70
N PHE A 116 -9.05 17.98 0.82
CA PHE A 116 -8.62 19.39 0.83
C PHE A 116 -7.84 19.82 -0.41
N ALA A 117 -7.46 18.90 -1.30
CA ALA A 117 -6.85 19.18 -2.60
C ALA A 117 -7.90 19.21 -3.72
N CYS A 118 -7.63 20.01 -4.77
CA CYS A 118 -8.33 19.96 -6.06
C CYS A 118 -7.55 19.13 -7.09
N VAL A 119 -6.24 19.01 -6.91
CA VAL A 119 -5.38 18.16 -7.75
C VAL A 119 -5.35 16.73 -7.21
N PRO A 120 -5.08 15.72 -8.06
CA PRO A 120 -5.01 14.32 -7.66
C PRO A 120 -4.00 14.07 -6.52
N VAL A 121 -4.38 13.22 -5.57
CA VAL A 121 -3.55 12.80 -4.45
C VAL A 121 -3.19 11.31 -4.57
N ILE A 122 -1.93 10.98 -4.37
CA ILE A 122 -1.41 9.61 -4.30
C ILE A 122 -0.98 9.29 -2.87
N ASN A 123 -1.53 8.23 -2.31
CA ASN A 123 -1.09 7.66 -1.05
C ASN A 123 0.26 6.94 -1.21
N GLY A 124 1.34 7.54 -0.76
CA GLY A 124 2.69 6.96 -0.67
C GLY A 124 2.95 6.16 0.61
N GLY A 125 1.90 5.91 1.40
CA GLY A 125 1.87 5.19 2.68
C GLY A 125 1.34 6.05 3.82
N ASP A 126 0.25 5.63 4.46
CA ASP A 126 -0.37 6.32 5.59
C ASP A 126 -0.38 5.43 6.85
N GLY A 127 0.44 5.75 7.80
CA GLY A 127 0.57 5.00 9.05
C GLY A 127 0.84 3.52 8.82
N THR A 128 0.05 2.65 9.45
CA THR A 128 0.08 1.19 9.26
C THR A 128 -1.05 0.68 8.36
N ARG A 129 -1.83 1.58 7.74
CA ARG A 129 -3.04 1.25 7.02
C ARG A 129 -2.78 0.71 5.62
N GLU A 130 -2.36 1.56 4.68
CA GLU A 130 -2.20 1.16 3.28
C GLU A 130 -0.96 1.74 2.61
N HIS A 131 -0.53 1.05 1.54
CA HIS A 131 0.47 1.54 0.62
C HIS A 131 0.11 1.07 -0.81
N PRO A 132 -0.93 1.64 -1.45
CA PRO A 132 -1.46 1.13 -2.71
C PRO A 132 -0.42 1.08 -3.83
N THR A 133 0.51 2.03 -3.87
CA THR A 133 1.56 2.03 -4.90
C THR A 133 2.62 0.96 -4.69
N GLN A 134 2.78 0.43 -3.47
CA GLN A 134 3.60 -0.76 -3.23
C GLN A 134 2.86 -2.00 -3.74
N THR A 135 1.58 -2.13 -3.44
CA THR A 135 0.74 -3.23 -3.95
C THR A 135 0.78 -3.29 -5.48
N LEU A 136 0.63 -2.16 -6.16
CA LEU A 136 0.69 -2.11 -7.64
C LEU A 136 2.03 -2.63 -8.18
N LEU A 137 3.16 -2.22 -7.58
CA LEU A 137 4.46 -2.73 -8.06
C LEU A 137 4.70 -4.19 -7.70
N ASP A 138 4.13 -4.69 -6.59
CA ASP A 138 4.21 -6.09 -6.18
C ASP A 138 3.43 -6.97 -7.18
N LEU A 139 2.19 -6.61 -7.49
CA LEU A 139 1.36 -7.27 -8.50
C LEU A 139 2.01 -7.21 -9.89
N TYR A 140 2.53 -6.02 -10.29
CA TYR A 140 3.23 -5.86 -11.54
C TYR A 140 4.46 -6.78 -11.63
N THR A 141 5.19 -6.93 -10.54
CA THR A 141 6.33 -7.85 -10.49
C THR A 141 5.89 -9.29 -10.70
N ILE A 142 4.79 -9.72 -10.04
CA ILE A 142 4.24 -11.05 -10.23
C ILE A 142 3.85 -11.26 -11.71
N VAL A 143 3.15 -10.31 -12.32
CA VAL A 143 2.78 -10.40 -13.75
C VAL A 143 4.01 -10.50 -14.64
N ARG A 144 5.04 -9.70 -14.37
CA ARG A 144 6.28 -9.69 -15.17
C ARG A 144 7.08 -10.99 -15.08
N GLU A 145 7.09 -11.61 -13.91
CA GLU A 145 7.89 -12.80 -13.63
C GLU A 145 7.09 -14.10 -13.86
N LYS A 146 5.75 -14.08 -13.68
CA LYS A 146 4.88 -15.27 -13.77
C LYS A 146 3.89 -15.23 -14.93
N GLY A 147 3.68 -14.08 -15.56
CA GLY A 147 2.79 -13.90 -16.71
C GLY A 147 1.30 -13.81 -16.36
N ARG A 148 0.91 -13.99 -15.10
CA ARG A 148 -0.50 -13.99 -14.65
C ARG A 148 -0.66 -13.59 -13.19
N LEU A 149 -1.87 -13.24 -12.80
CA LEU A 149 -2.30 -13.06 -11.40
C LEU A 149 -3.37 -14.07 -11.01
N ASP A 150 -4.21 -14.48 -11.95
CA ASP A 150 -5.28 -15.44 -11.70
C ASP A 150 -4.72 -16.82 -11.38
N GLY A 151 -5.30 -17.47 -10.37
CA GLY A 151 -4.98 -18.85 -9.96
C GLY A 151 -3.54 -19.07 -9.53
N ILE A 152 -2.82 -18.02 -9.09
CA ILE A 152 -1.48 -18.15 -8.50
C ILE A 152 -1.58 -18.48 -7.01
N THR A 153 -0.53 -19.12 -6.49
CA THR A 153 -0.36 -19.32 -5.04
C THR A 153 0.75 -18.44 -4.51
N VAL A 154 0.43 -17.58 -3.54
CA VAL A 154 1.37 -16.65 -2.93
C VAL A 154 1.54 -16.96 -1.45
N ALA A 155 2.76 -17.27 -1.00
CA ALA A 155 3.07 -17.36 0.41
C ALA A 155 3.41 -15.97 0.95
N LEU A 156 2.64 -15.49 1.94
CA LEU A 156 2.87 -14.25 2.67
C LEU A 156 3.56 -14.58 3.99
N CYS A 157 4.81 -14.14 4.19
CA CYS A 157 5.64 -14.57 5.32
C CYS A 157 6.09 -13.40 6.19
N GLY A 158 5.98 -13.55 7.51
CA GLY A 158 6.48 -12.60 8.51
C GLY A 158 5.41 -11.94 9.37
N ASP A 159 5.49 -10.63 9.62
CA ASP A 159 4.48 -9.87 10.38
C ASP A 159 3.29 -9.53 9.47
N LEU A 160 2.27 -10.38 9.49
CA LEU A 160 1.06 -10.22 8.68
C LEU A 160 0.01 -9.35 9.39
N LYS A 161 0.16 -9.14 10.71
CA LYS A 161 -0.79 -8.35 11.50
C LYS A 161 -0.63 -6.84 11.33
N HIS A 162 0.62 -6.36 11.25
CA HIS A 162 0.93 -4.93 11.25
C HIS A 162 1.50 -4.44 9.91
N GLY A 163 1.72 -5.37 8.98
CA GLY A 163 2.30 -5.09 7.67
C GLY A 163 1.32 -4.41 6.72
N ARG A 164 1.32 -3.07 6.62
CA ARG A 164 0.45 -2.32 5.67
C ARG A 164 0.58 -2.82 4.22
N THR A 165 1.77 -3.25 3.81
CA THR A 165 1.99 -3.78 2.46
C THR A 165 1.32 -5.14 2.28
N VAL A 166 1.27 -5.96 3.33
CA VAL A 166 0.60 -7.27 3.30
C VAL A 166 -0.91 -7.12 3.18
N HIS A 167 -1.52 -6.21 3.95
CA HIS A 167 -2.97 -6.03 3.92
C HIS A 167 -3.45 -5.58 2.54
N SER A 168 -2.84 -4.53 1.98
CA SER A 168 -3.18 -4.05 0.64
C SER A 168 -2.91 -5.12 -0.43
N LEU A 169 -1.80 -5.87 -0.30
CA LEU A 169 -1.47 -6.95 -1.24
C LEU A 169 -2.44 -8.12 -1.14
N ALA A 170 -2.77 -8.57 0.08
CA ALA A 170 -3.71 -9.68 0.29
C ALA A 170 -5.10 -9.36 -0.28
N GLN A 171 -5.56 -8.11 -0.09
CA GLN A 171 -6.82 -7.66 -0.68
C GLN A 171 -6.80 -7.69 -2.21
N ALA A 172 -5.72 -7.23 -2.82
CA ALA A 172 -5.58 -7.24 -4.27
C ALA A 172 -5.46 -8.68 -4.81
N LEU A 173 -4.66 -9.54 -4.15
CA LEU A 173 -4.53 -10.96 -4.51
C LEU A 173 -5.87 -11.69 -4.43
N ALA A 174 -6.66 -11.45 -3.37
CA ALA A 174 -8.01 -12.01 -3.23
C ALA A 174 -8.91 -11.64 -4.41
N ARG A 175 -8.88 -10.38 -4.85
CA ARG A 175 -9.65 -9.89 -6.02
C ARG A 175 -9.25 -10.55 -7.33
N PHE A 176 -8.00 -11.00 -7.46
CA PHE A 176 -7.50 -11.73 -8.61
C PHE A 176 -7.61 -13.26 -8.46
N GLY A 177 -8.31 -13.76 -7.43
CA GLY A 177 -8.51 -15.20 -7.25
C GLY A 177 -7.23 -15.97 -6.88
N ALA A 178 -6.24 -15.32 -6.30
CA ALA A 178 -5.02 -15.96 -5.83
C ALA A 178 -5.25 -16.71 -4.52
N ARG A 179 -4.67 -17.92 -4.39
CA ARG A 179 -4.58 -18.63 -3.12
C ARG A 179 -3.45 -18.05 -2.26
N MET A 180 -3.70 -17.84 -0.98
CA MET A 180 -2.72 -17.27 -0.06
C MET A 180 -2.33 -18.25 1.04
N LEU A 181 -1.03 -18.53 1.17
CA LEU A 181 -0.45 -19.27 2.29
C LEU A 181 0.14 -18.25 3.28
N CYS A 182 -0.57 -17.99 4.36
CA CYS A 182 -0.14 -17.05 5.39
C CYS A 182 0.77 -17.75 6.39
N VAL A 183 2.07 -17.41 6.38
CA VAL A 183 3.09 -17.99 7.24
C VAL A 183 3.54 -16.96 8.27
N ALA A 184 3.05 -17.04 9.50
CA ALA A 184 3.29 -16.04 10.52
C ALA A 184 3.40 -16.65 11.91
N PRO A 185 4.25 -16.07 12.80
CA PRO A 185 4.32 -16.48 14.20
C PRO A 185 2.99 -16.21 14.91
N HIS A 186 2.76 -16.97 15.96
CA HIS A 186 1.60 -16.74 16.83
C HIS A 186 1.55 -15.28 17.32
N GLY A 187 0.37 -14.66 17.15
CA GLY A 187 0.12 -13.25 17.48
C GLY A 187 0.48 -12.25 16.38
N LEU A 188 1.13 -12.67 15.27
CA LEU A 188 1.43 -11.86 14.10
C LEU A 188 0.69 -12.32 12.82
N GLU A 189 -0.31 -13.17 12.98
CA GLU A 189 -1.14 -13.69 11.90
C GLU A 189 -1.96 -12.57 11.22
N LEU A 190 -2.43 -12.84 10.03
CA LEU A 190 -3.38 -11.95 9.36
C LEU A 190 -4.66 -11.85 10.22
N PRO A 191 -5.12 -10.63 10.58
CA PRO A 191 -6.24 -10.46 11.49
C PRO A 191 -7.50 -11.21 11.02
N GLU A 192 -8.11 -11.96 11.94
CA GLU A 192 -9.29 -12.79 11.64
C GLU A 192 -10.44 -12.03 10.97
N PRO A 193 -10.84 -10.82 11.44
CA PRO A 193 -11.89 -10.06 10.77
C PRO A 193 -11.54 -9.68 9.34
N PHE A 194 -10.26 -9.40 9.07
CA PHE A 194 -9.80 -9.06 7.73
C PHE A 194 -9.80 -10.30 6.83
N ARG A 195 -9.28 -11.43 7.31
CA ARG A 195 -9.31 -12.71 6.59
C ARG A 195 -10.73 -13.13 6.24
N THR A 196 -11.64 -13.07 7.20
CA THR A 196 -13.07 -13.38 7.01
C THR A 196 -13.71 -12.46 5.97
N SER A 197 -13.36 -11.17 5.98
CA SER A 197 -13.87 -10.23 4.97
C SER A 197 -13.37 -10.55 3.57
N LEU A 198 -12.12 -10.95 3.39
CA LEU A 198 -11.58 -11.35 2.08
C LEU A 198 -12.24 -12.62 1.55
N ALA A 199 -12.47 -13.60 2.43
CA ALA A 199 -13.18 -14.83 2.06
C ALA A 199 -14.64 -14.55 1.68
N TYR A 200 -15.31 -13.67 2.42
CA TYR A 200 -16.72 -13.32 2.16
C TYR A 200 -16.89 -12.52 0.86
N LEU A 201 -16.05 -11.48 0.65
CA LEU A 201 -16.19 -10.57 -0.49
C LEU A 201 -15.68 -11.15 -1.80
N TYR A 202 -14.62 -11.96 -1.74
CA TYR A 202 -13.89 -12.40 -2.94
C TYR A 202 -13.77 -13.91 -3.08
N GLY A 203 -14.31 -14.69 -2.11
CA GLY A 203 -14.11 -16.14 -2.11
C GLY A 203 -12.66 -16.56 -1.90
N ALA A 204 -11.84 -15.72 -1.23
CA ALA A 204 -10.41 -15.93 -1.11
C ALA A 204 -10.07 -17.20 -0.31
N GLU A 205 -9.18 -18.03 -0.88
CA GLU A 205 -8.60 -19.19 -0.21
C GLU A 205 -7.36 -18.76 0.58
N ILE A 206 -7.45 -18.84 1.91
CA ILE A 206 -6.40 -18.35 2.84
C ILE A 206 -6.09 -19.44 3.85
N ASP A 207 -4.95 -20.09 3.70
CA ASP A 207 -4.42 -21.08 4.62
C ASP A 207 -3.45 -20.44 5.60
N HIS A 208 -3.37 -20.95 6.82
CA HIS A 208 -2.47 -20.43 7.86
C HIS A 208 -1.46 -21.47 8.33
N TYR A 209 -0.19 -21.06 8.47
CA TYR A 209 0.94 -21.88 8.88
C TYR A 209 1.80 -21.14 9.90
N GLU A 210 2.27 -21.86 10.92
CA GLU A 210 3.09 -21.31 12.00
C GLU A 210 4.58 -21.22 11.66
N SER A 211 5.03 -21.84 10.57
CA SER A 211 6.44 -21.81 10.16
C SER A 211 6.61 -22.05 8.67
N LEU A 212 7.78 -21.68 8.14
CA LEU A 212 8.16 -22.00 6.76
C LEU A 212 8.24 -23.53 6.54
N GLU A 213 8.60 -24.31 7.58
CA GLU A 213 8.70 -25.76 7.50
C GLU A 213 7.36 -26.45 7.35
N SER A 214 6.30 -25.92 7.98
CA SER A 214 4.94 -26.51 7.94
C SER A 214 4.18 -26.13 6.66
N ALA A 215 4.58 -25.07 5.98
CA ALA A 215 3.91 -24.60 4.78
C ALA A 215 4.29 -25.42 3.52
N PRO A 216 3.33 -25.71 2.61
CA PRO A 216 3.59 -26.38 1.33
C PRO A 216 4.22 -25.42 0.32
N LEU A 217 5.48 -25.05 0.54
CA LEU A 217 6.18 -24.03 -0.27
C LEU A 217 6.41 -24.49 -1.72
N ASP A 218 6.35 -25.78 -1.99
CA ASP A 218 6.41 -26.36 -3.34
C ASP A 218 5.16 -26.08 -4.19
N GLU A 219 4.09 -25.58 -3.57
CA GLU A 219 2.91 -25.11 -4.29
C GLU A 219 3.00 -23.63 -4.70
N CYS A 220 3.94 -22.87 -4.14
CA CYS A 220 4.00 -21.43 -4.30
C CYS A 220 4.53 -20.96 -5.65
N ASP A 221 3.86 -19.99 -6.28
CA ASP A 221 4.37 -19.19 -7.39
C ASP A 221 5.28 -18.05 -6.92
N ALA A 222 4.93 -17.47 -5.79
CA ALA A 222 5.68 -16.38 -5.17
C ALA A 222 5.77 -16.52 -3.66
N LEU A 223 6.93 -16.18 -3.11
CA LEU A 223 7.19 -16.06 -1.68
C LEU A 223 7.39 -14.59 -1.35
N TYR A 224 6.40 -13.95 -0.72
CA TYR A 224 6.45 -12.55 -0.31
C TYR A 224 6.86 -12.44 1.15
N VAL A 225 8.05 -11.94 1.39
CA VAL A 225 8.67 -11.91 2.72
C VAL A 225 8.59 -10.51 3.30
N THR A 226 8.16 -10.38 4.55
CA THR A 226 8.12 -9.13 5.29
C THR A 226 8.95 -9.20 6.56
N ARG A 227 9.44 -8.04 6.99
CA ARG A 227 10.24 -7.93 8.21
C ARG A 227 9.38 -8.19 9.44
N ILE A 228 9.88 -9.00 10.36
CA ILE A 228 9.38 -9.12 11.72
C ILE A 228 10.05 -8.02 12.55
N GLN A 229 9.25 -7.09 13.10
CA GLN A 229 9.75 -5.92 13.80
C GLN A 229 10.14 -6.27 15.24
N LYS A 230 11.40 -6.06 15.62
CA LYS A 230 11.91 -6.31 16.97
C LYS A 230 11.11 -5.56 18.05
N GLU A 231 10.65 -4.39 17.72
CA GLU A 231 9.87 -3.49 18.59
C GLU A 231 8.50 -4.09 19.02
N ARG A 232 8.11 -5.21 18.42
CA ARG A 232 6.86 -5.93 18.75
C ARG A 232 7.01 -6.97 19.86
N PHE A 233 8.24 -7.32 20.20
CA PHE A 233 8.54 -8.34 21.20
C PHE A 233 9.03 -7.70 22.49
N THR A 234 8.48 -8.13 23.61
CA THR A 234 8.92 -7.73 24.95
C THR A 234 10.14 -8.54 25.41
N ASP A 235 10.26 -9.79 24.94
CA ASP A 235 11.37 -10.67 25.23
C ASP A 235 12.33 -10.75 24.01
N PRO A 236 13.59 -10.29 24.13
CA PRO A 236 14.60 -10.43 23.08
C PRO A 236 14.89 -11.87 22.67
N ALA A 237 14.79 -12.84 23.60
CA ALA A 237 15.02 -14.24 23.29
C ALA A 237 13.88 -14.85 22.45
N GLU A 238 12.67 -14.42 22.67
CA GLU A 238 11.52 -14.78 21.82
C GLU A 238 11.70 -14.23 20.40
N PHE A 239 12.10 -12.96 20.29
CA PHE A 239 12.37 -12.36 18.98
C PHE A 239 13.44 -13.15 18.20
N GLU A 240 14.56 -13.54 18.83
CA GLU A 240 15.63 -14.29 18.15
C GLU A 240 15.16 -15.69 17.70
N ARG A 241 14.34 -16.38 18.48
CA ARG A 241 13.74 -17.66 18.07
C ARG A 241 12.80 -17.49 16.86
N VAL A 242 11.90 -16.53 16.94
CA VAL A 242 10.96 -16.24 15.85
C VAL A 242 11.73 -15.84 14.59
N ARG A 243 12.67 -14.92 14.70
CA ARG A 243 13.48 -14.42 13.60
C ARG A 243 14.15 -15.56 12.83
N SER A 244 14.79 -16.52 13.52
CA SER A 244 15.49 -17.65 12.89
C SER A 244 14.56 -18.59 12.13
N THR A 245 13.32 -18.78 12.63
CA THR A 245 12.29 -19.64 12.02
C THR A 245 11.73 -19.08 10.71
N TYR A 246 11.73 -17.73 10.55
CA TYR A 246 11.14 -17.06 9.38
C TYR A 246 12.19 -16.47 8.43
N GLN A 247 13.46 -16.76 8.66
CA GLN A 247 14.51 -16.36 7.72
C GLN A 247 14.45 -17.21 6.46
N VAL A 248 14.31 -16.55 5.32
CA VAL A 248 14.39 -17.21 4.02
C VAL A 248 15.86 -17.35 3.61
N SER A 249 16.30 -18.59 3.46
CA SER A 249 17.66 -18.99 3.14
C SER A 249 17.74 -19.88 1.89
N ARG A 250 18.93 -20.34 1.53
CA ARG A 250 19.10 -21.32 0.45
C ARG A 250 18.35 -22.63 0.73
N GLN A 251 18.30 -23.07 1.99
CA GLN A 251 17.54 -24.26 2.38
C GLN A 251 16.02 -24.07 2.13
N THR A 252 15.50 -22.88 2.40
CA THR A 252 14.12 -22.55 2.06
C THR A 252 13.88 -22.65 0.56
N LEU A 253 14.84 -22.19 -0.25
CA LEU A 253 14.73 -22.25 -1.72
C LEU A 253 14.86 -23.66 -2.30
N GLU A 254 15.39 -24.63 -1.57
CA GLU A 254 15.38 -26.05 -1.97
C GLU A 254 13.96 -26.67 -1.90
N ARG A 255 13.07 -26.06 -1.11
CA ARG A 255 11.70 -26.53 -0.89
C ARG A 255 10.67 -25.86 -1.78
N VAL A 256 11.02 -24.83 -2.51
CA VAL A 256 10.15 -24.16 -3.47
C VAL A 256 10.43 -24.67 -4.89
N ARG A 257 9.48 -24.44 -5.80
CA ARG A 257 9.67 -24.76 -7.23
C ARG A 257 10.83 -23.95 -7.83
N PRO A 258 11.48 -24.47 -8.88
CA PRO A 258 12.55 -23.74 -9.56
C PRO A 258 12.14 -22.38 -10.14
N ASP A 259 10.85 -22.21 -10.43
CA ASP A 259 10.26 -20.99 -11.00
C ASP A 259 9.59 -20.08 -9.96
N THR A 260 9.58 -20.45 -8.67
CA THR A 260 9.05 -19.61 -7.59
C THR A 260 9.88 -18.34 -7.48
N ILE A 261 9.25 -17.17 -7.37
CA ILE A 261 9.94 -15.90 -7.16
C ILE A 261 9.90 -15.47 -5.69
N VAL A 262 10.99 -14.84 -5.24
CA VAL A 262 11.09 -14.26 -3.89
C VAL A 262 10.95 -12.75 -3.98
N LEU A 263 9.96 -12.21 -3.27
CA LEU A 263 9.60 -10.80 -3.22
C LEU A 263 9.83 -10.22 -1.82
N HIS A 264 10.15 -8.95 -1.75
CA HIS A 264 10.31 -8.22 -0.49
C HIS A 264 10.13 -6.72 -0.71
N PRO A 265 9.30 -6.00 0.09
CA PRO A 265 9.09 -4.56 -0.09
C PRO A 265 10.30 -3.70 0.27
N LEU A 266 11.35 -4.29 0.85
CA LEU A 266 12.56 -3.64 1.32
C LEU A 266 12.29 -2.47 2.33
N PRO A 267 13.21 -2.11 3.23
CA PRO A 267 14.54 -2.70 3.40
C PRO A 267 14.48 -4.06 4.07
N ARG A 268 15.34 -4.97 3.67
CA ARG A 268 15.61 -6.19 4.42
C ARG A 268 16.66 -5.93 5.49
N VAL A 269 16.62 -6.70 6.56
CA VAL A 269 17.65 -6.74 7.61
C VAL A 269 18.28 -8.13 7.64
N ASP A 270 17.53 -9.12 8.12
CA ASP A 270 17.97 -10.48 8.34
C ASP A 270 16.94 -11.55 7.93
N GLU A 271 15.74 -11.14 7.55
CA GLU A 271 14.67 -12.02 7.08
C GLU A 271 14.94 -12.66 5.71
N LEU A 272 15.84 -12.07 4.93
CA LEU A 272 16.39 -12.64 3.70
C LEU A 272 17.90 -12.77 3.79
N ASP A 273 18.41 -13.99 3.65
CA ASP A 273 19.85 -14.23 3.59
C ASP A 273 20.48 -13.53 2.38
N PHE A 274 21.59 -12.82 2.60
CA PHE A 274 22.31 -12.11 1.53
C PHE A 274 22.85 -13.04 0.44
N SER A 275 23.06 -14.32 0.74
CA SER A 275 23.49 -15.32 -0.24
C SER A 275 22.46 -15.60 -1.33
N LEU A 276 21.21 -15.13 -1.15
CA LEU A 276 20.12 -15.24 -2.14
C LEU A 276 20.24 -14.22 -3.28
N ASP A 277 21.03 -13.16 -3.13
CA ASP A 277 21.09 -12.07 -4.11
C ASP A 277 21.52 -12.52 -5.52
N GLY A 278 22.28 -13.61 -5.61
CA GLY A 278 22.68 -14.21 -6.88
C GLY A 278 21.73 -15.27 -7.42
N ASP A 279 20.68 -15.63 -6.69
CA ASP A 279 19.70 -16.62 -7.15
C ASP A 279 18.72 -15.96 -8.15
N PRO A 280 18.47 -16.56 -9.32
CA PRO A 280 17.55 -15.98 -10.31
C PRO A 280 16.12 -15.80 -9.81
N ARG A 281 15.71 -16.57 -8.79
CA ARG A 281 14.41 -16.45 -8.12
C ARG A 281 14.31 -15.23 -7.22
N ALA A 282 15.43 -14.62 -6.80
CA ALA A 282 15.46 -13.38 -6.01
C ALA A 282 14.99 -12.18 -6.85
N ALA A 283 13.70 -11.88 -6.80
CA ALA A 283 13.08 -10.84 -7.61
C ALA A 283 13.00 -9.46 -6.90
N TYR A 284 13.29 -9.36 -5.62
CA TYR A 284 13.07 -8.16 -4.81
C TYR A 284 13.81 -6.90 -5.27
N PHE A 285 14.96 -7.01 -5.93
CA PHE A 285 15.61 -5.85 -6.53
C PHE A 285 14.98 -5.45 -7.88
N ARG A 286 14.54 -6.45 -8.66
CA ARG A 286 13.75 -6.18 -9.88
C ARG A 286 12.41 -5.57 -9.51
N GLN A 287 11.74 -6.08 -8.46
CA GLN A 287 10.54 -5.52 -7.86
C GLN A 287 10.73 -4.04 -7.52
N ALA A 288 11.78 -3.68 -6.79
CA ALA A 288 12.07 -2.27 -6.49
C ALA A 288 12.28 -1.41 -7.75
N ALA A 289 12.96 -1.95 -8.75
CA ALA A 289 13.19 -1.26 -10.03
C ALA A 289 11.91 -1.06 -10.84
N TYR A 290 10.98 -2.02 -10.81
CA TYR A 290 9.68 -1.92 -11.45
C TYR A 290 8.79 -0.82 -10.85
N GLY A 291 9.12 -0.34 -9.65
CA GLY A 291 8.43 0.79 -9.06
C GLY A 291 8.46 2.06 -9.90
N VAL A 292 9.51 2.30 -10.69
CA VAL A 292 9.59 3.50 -11.54
C VAL A 292 8.59 3.46 -12.71
N PRO A 293 8.57 2.43 -13.59
CA PRO A 293 7.60 2.40 -14.67
C PRO A 293 6.14 2.32 -14.20
N VAL A 294 5.84 1.63 -13.08
CA VAL A 294 4.50 1.60 -12.50
C VAL A 294 4.07 3.00 -12.03
N ARG A 295 4.97 3.75 -11.38
CA ARG A 295 4.70 5.13 -10.96
C ARG A 295 4.60 6.10 -12.13
N MET A 296 5.36 5.89 -13.21
CA MET A 296 5.19 6.65 -14.45
C MET A 296 3.80 6.43 -15.04
N ALA A 297 3.34 5.19 -15.12
CA ALA A 297 1.99 4.86 -15.58
C ALA A 297 0.92 5.53 -14.70
N LEU A 298 1.02 5.37 -13.38
CA LEU A 298 0.09 5.96 -12.43
C LEU A 298 0.03 7.49 -12.55
N VAL A 299 1.17 8.17 -12.59
CA VAL A 299 1.24 9.64 -12.72
C VAL A 299 0.61 10.10 -14.03
N THR A 300 0.86 9.42 -15.15
CA THR A 300 0.26 9.79 -16.44
C THR A 300 -1.26 9.62 -16.46
N VAL A 301 -1.77 8.61 -15.77
CA VAL A 301 -3.22 8.40 -15.65
C VAL A 301 -3.86 9.50 -14.80
N LEU A 302 -3.29 9.79 -13.63
CA LEU A 302 -3.84 10.80 -12.71
C LEU A 302 -3.74 12.22 -13.26
N LEU A 303 -2.74 12.53 -14.06
CA LEU A 303 -2.64 13.78 -14.79
C LEU A 303 -3.56 13.85 -16.05
N GLY A 304 -4.33 12.78 -16.33
CA GLY A 304 -5.21 12.71 -17.50
C GLY A 304 -4.48 12.61 -18.85
N LEU A 305 -3.19 12.23 -18.84
CA LEU A 305 -2.37 12.05 -20.03
C LEU A 305 -2.56 10.65 -20.65
N ARG A 306 -3.12 9.72 -19.89
CA ARG A 306 -3.53 8.38 -20.31
C ARG A 306 -4.86 8.03 -19.64
N SER A 307 -5.65 7.16 -20.27
CA SER A 307 -6.94 6.71 -19.76
C SER A 307 -6.86 5.32 -19.14
N LEU A 308 -7.78 5.04 -18.26
CA LEU A 308 -8.14 3.71 -17.78
C LEU A 308 -9.53 3.33 -18.33
N PRO A 309 -9.88 2.02 -18.41
CA PRO A 309 -11.10 1.54 -19.05
C PRO A 309 -12.38 2.03 -18.38
N ASP A 310 -12.40 2.12 -17.06
CA ASP A 310 -13.60 2.45 -16.31
C ASP A 310 -13.69 3.94 -16.03
N GLU A 311 -14.71 4.59 -16.65
CA GLU A 311 -15.03 6.00 -16.38
C GLU A 311 -15.81 6.21 -15.06
N LYS A 312 -16.37 5.12 -14.50
CA LYS A 312 -17.15 5.15 -13.24
C LYS A 312 -16.30 4.80 -12.01
N ARG A 313 -15.12 5.38 -11.91
CA ARG A 313 -14.26 5.20 -10.73
C ARG A 313 -14.87 5.92 -9.53
N GLY A 314 -14.99 5.20 -8.49
CA GLY A 314 -15.53 5.63 -7.21
C GLY A 314 -15.87 4.39 -6.41
N ALA A 315 -15.96 4.53 -5.10
CA ALA A 315 -16.28 3.48 -4.15
C ALA A 315 -17.20 2.40 -4.73
N SER A 316 -16.96 1.14 -4.43
CA SER A 316 -17.82 0.02 -4.83
C SER A 316 -19.28 0.34 -4.49
N GLU A 317 -20.25 -0.33 -5.14
CA GLU A 317 -21.68 -0.11 -4.81
C GLU A 317 -21.94 -0.30 -3.29
N GLU A 318 -21.18 -1.15 -2.64
CA GLU A 318 -21.22 -1.35 -1.19
C GLU A 318 -20.65 -0.15 -0.42
N GLU A 319 -19.56 0.47 -0.89
CA GLU A 319 -18.97 1.67 -0.28
C GLU A 319 -19.82 2.93 -0.53
N ARG A 320 -20.57 2.98 -1.62
CA ARG A 320 -21.56 4.06 -1.92
C ARG A 320 -22.86 3.94 -1.12
N ARG A 321 -23.17 2.78 -0.56
CA ARG A 321 -24.34 2.58 0.32
C ARG A 321 -24.20 3.19 1.71
N TRP A 322 -23.04 3.74 2.02
CA TRP A 322 -22.76 4.25 3.36
C TRP A 322 -22.91 5.76 3.35
N ASP A 323 -24.07 6.24 3.75
CA ASP A 323 -24.27 7.66 4.01
C ASP A 323 -23.26 8.13 5.04
N LEU A 324 -22.46 9.15 4.68
CA LEU A 324 -21.55 9.80 5.62
C LEU A 324 -22.39 10.46 6.71
N LEU A 325 -22.50 9.81 7.85
CA LEU A 325 -23.01 10.44 9.04
C LEU A 325 -21.90 11.34 9.57
N GLN A 326 -22.18 12.62 9.70
CA GLN A 326 -21.39 13.54 10.54
C GLN A 326 -22.06 13.61 11.92
N PRO A 327 -21.88 12.63 12.78
CA PRO A 327 -22.44 12.74 14.12
C PRO A 327 -21.67 13.85 14.83
N ALA A 328 -22.37 14.85 15.32
CA ALA A 328 -21.79 15.95 16.08
C ALA A 328 -20.95 15.52 17.31
N THR A 329 -20.95 14.24 17.62
CA THR A 329 -20.31 13.62 18.79
C THR A 329 -19.35 12.49 18.44
N PHE A 330 -19.04 12.23 17.15
CA PHE A 330 -18.12 11.17 16.78
C PHE A 330 -16.67 11.57 17.09
N THR A 331 -15.95 10.73 17.83
CA THR A 331 -14.51 10.81 18.02
C THR A 331 -13.93 9.45 17.67
N CYS A 332 -12.94 9.42 16.79
CA CYS A 332 -12.29 8.17 16.39
C CYS A 332 -11.53 7.56 17.56
N ALA A 333 -11.79 6.29 17.85
CA ALA A 333 -11.10 5.56 18.93
C ALA A 333 -9.67 5.14 18.58
N ASN A 334 -9.28 5.23 17.31
CA ASN A 334 -7.92 4.90 16.89
C ASN A 334 -6.94 6.05 17.20
N PRO A 335 -6.00 5.87 18.16
CA PRO A 335 -5.06 6.93 18.54
C PRO A 335 -4.05 7.29 17.44
N ARG A 336 -3.94 6.47 16.40
CA ARG A 336 -3.10 6.73 15.23
C ARG A 336 -3.83 7.46 14.11
N CYS A 337 -5.15 7.67 14.24
CA CYS A 337 -5.92 8.42 13.26
C CYS A 337 -5.46 9.88 13.19
N ILE A 338 -5.46 10.45 11.99
CA ILE A 338 -5.12 11.86 11.79
C ILE A 338 -6.09 12.78 12.53
N THR A 339 -7.38 12.43 12.62
CA THR A 339 -8.40 13.24 13.30
C THR A 339 -8.24 13.35 14.81
N THR A 340 -7.41 12.47 15.42
CA THR A 340 -7.09 12.54 16.86
C THR A 340 -5.87 13.41 17.14
N ALA A 341 -5.11 13.77 16.11
CA ALA A 341 -3.84 14.48 16.24
C ALA A 341 -3.89 15.91 15.71
N GLU A 342 -4.70 16.17 14.69
CA GLU A 342 -4.77 17.49 14.04
C GLU A 342 -6.11 18.17 14.29
N PRO A 343 -6.09 19.45 14.73
CA PRO A 343 -7.30 20.25 14.87
C PRO A 343 -7.86 20.64 13.48
N GLY A 344 -9.17 20.90 13.43
CA GLY A 344 -9.83 21.41 12.22
C GLY A 344 -10.22 20.35 11.18
N ILE A 345 -9.88 19.07 11.40
CA ILE A 345 -10.42 17.98 10.59
C ILE A 345 -11.75 17.56 11.20
N PRO A 346 -12.90 17.75 10.51
CA PRO A 346 -14.17 17.36 11.06
C PRO A 346 -14.23 15.84 11.18
N PRO A 347 -14.47 15.28 12.38
CA PRO A 347 -14.60 13.85 12.53
C PRO A 347 -15.83 13.37 11.75
N ALA A 348 -15.65 12.34 10.91
CA ALA A 348 -16.70 11.74 10.12
C ALA A 348 -16.68 10.22 10.28
N ALA A 349 -17.85 9.61 10.33
CA ALA A 349 -18.02 8.17 10.40
C ALA A 349 -19.12 7.69 9.47
N GLN A 350 -19.00 6.44 9.05
CA GLN A 350 -20.02 5.69 8.33
C GLN A 350 -20.67 4.72 9.30
N GLN A 351 -21.99 4.64 9.33
CA GLN A 351 -22.70 3.65 10.13
C GLN A 351 -22.82 2.34 9.34
N ARG A 352 -22.49 1.25 9.99
CA ARG A 352 -22.62 -0.10 9.44
C ARG A 352 -24.03 -0.65 9.74
N ASP A 353 -24.43 -1.70 8.99
CA ASP A 353 -25.71 -2.39 9.21
C ASP A 353 -25.83 -3.01 10.59
N ASP A 354 -24.70 -3.36 11.23
CA ASP A 354 -24.61 -3.88 12.61
C ASP A 354 -24.69 -2.77 13.68
N GLY A 355 -24.83 -1.50 13.26
CA GLY A 355 -24.87 -0.33 14.13
C GLY A 355 -23.50 0.21 14.54
N ALA A 356 -22.40 -0.47 14.24
CA ALA A 356 -21.05 0.01 14.51
C ALA A 356 -20.70 1.22 13.64
N LEU A 357 -19.76 2.03 14.11
CA LEU A 357 -19.25 3.19 13.37
C LEU A 357 -17.87 2.89 12.77
N ARG A 358 -17.69 3.18 11.49
CA ARG A 358 -16.41 3.14 10.80
C ARG A 358 -15.91 4.56 10.55
N CYS A 359 -14.71 4.88 11.03
CA CYS A 359 -14.11 6.19 10.75
C CYS A 359 -13.93 6.40 9.25
N ALA A 360 -14.37 7.55 8.72
CA ALA A 360 -14.29 7.86 7.30
C ALA A 360 -12.82 8.05 6.80
N TYR A 361 -11.88 8.28 7.70
CA TYR A 361 -10.47 8.51 7.38
C TYR A 361 -9.59 7.27 7.56
N CYS A 362 -9.52 6.73 8.79
CA CYS A 362 -8.64 5.60 9.09
C CYS A 362 -9.33 4.24 9.02
N GLU A 363 -10.64 4.22 8.80
CA GLU A 363 -11.49 3.03 8.70
C GLU A 363 -11.56 2.15 9.96
N ALA A 364 -11.05 2.63 11.09
CA ALA A 364 -11.22 1.94 12.36
C ALA A 364 -12.70 1.79 12.70
N ILE A 365 -13.09 0.58 13.09
CA ILE A 365 -14.45 0.25 13.50
C ILE A 365 -14.54 0.37 15.02
N GLN A 366 -15.60 0.99 15.52
CA GLN A 366 -15.90 1.11 16.94
C GLN A 366 -17.41 0.97 17.17
N GLU A 367 -17.77 0.53 18.37
CA GLU A 367 -19.18 0.51 18.78
C GLU A 367 -19.75 1.93 18.80
N ALA A 368 -21.01 2.07 18.38
CA ALA A 368 -21.69 3.36 18.50
C ALA A 368 -21.77 3.76 20.00
N PRO A 369 -21.51 5.03 20.34
CA PRO A 369 -21.68 5.46 21.72
C PRO A 369 -23.13 5.19 22.16
N CYS A 370 -23.27 4.54 23.31
CA CYS A 370 -24.59 4.30 23.89
C CYS A 370 -25.33 5.66 24.02
N PRO A 371 -26.55 5.81 23.52
CA PRO A 371 -27.26 7.06 23.70
C PRO A 371 -27.35 7.34 25.20
N VAL A 372 -26.73 8.45 25.60
CA VAL A 372 -26.80 8.91 26.99
C VAL A 372 -28.29 9.23 27.24
N SER A 373 -28.91 8.39 28.08
CA SER A 373 -30.30 8.48 28.51
C SER A 373 -30.55 9.74 29.35
#